data_9f3f111090262a4acd979bcbb43db3ec
#
_entry.id   9f3f111090262a4acd979bcbb43db3ec
#
_cell.length_a   1.000
_cell.length_b   1.000
_cell.length_c   1.000
_cell.angle_alpha   90.00
_cell.angle_beta   90.00
_cell.angle_gamma   90.00
#
_symmetry.space_group_name_H-M   'P 1'
#
loop_
_entity.id
_entity.type
_entity.pdbx_description
1 polymer ?
#
loop_
_entity_poly.entity_id
_entity_poly.type
_entity_poly.pdbx_seq_one_letter_code
_entity_poly.pdbx_strand_id
1 'polypeptide(L)'
;MDNFNELQNLEVKMKTPNVKSQLLRIICVFAIFIFSNGRTMNSNNQMIRAVNLGGWLVTEGWMKPSLFDSIPNKDFLDGAGLQFKSATIGKFLCAELGGGTIIVANRTSASGWETFRLWRINETSFHLRVFNKEFLGLDSNGINLVAVSTNSETSGIFEIIRKSDDSSHVRIKAPNGLFLQAKTEVLVTADSNGEGQWRDDDPSVFEMTKVETLRGEYQVTHGYGPTKAPKIMKDHWDTFIVEEDFNFIATSGLNAVRIPVGWWTASDPTPPKPYVGGSLHALDNAFLWAKKYNLKVILDLHAAPGSQNGYEHSSSRDGFVEWGLTEETIQQTVDVIEFFTARYAKNPSLYAVELINEPRAPGVPLSVLTKYYEAAYKVVRKHAPNAFVVLSNRLSGDPKELFPVSSGMKAVVIDVHYYNIFSDIFNEMTVEQNIDFIQTNRSAELQAITITNGPLIFVGEWVAEWQVRGATKQDYQRFSEAQLQVWGRASFGWAYWSLKNVNNHWSMDWMIRNGYINL
;
A
#
# COMPACT_ATOMS: atom_id res chain seq x y z
N MET A 1 -3.77 28.90 -8.62
CA MET A 1 -4.34 29.20 -7.30
C MET A 1 -5.76 29.64 -7.53
N ASP A 2 -6.71 28.76 -7.39
CA ASP A 2 -8.16 29.02 -7.30
C ASP A 2 -8.90 27.79 -7.79
N ASN A 3 -8.99 26.76 -6.96
CA ASN A 3 -9.96 25.65 -7.09
C ASN A 3 -9.87 24.63 -5.93
N PHE A 4 -9.41 25.05 -4.75
CA PHE A 4 -9.39 24.19 -3.55
C PHE A 4 -10.31 24.65 -2.42
N ASN A 5 -11.13 25.69 -2.60
CA ASN A 5 -11.92 26.30 -1.53
C ASN A 5 -13.45 26.24 -1.71
N GLU A 6 -14.01 25.36 -2.52
CA GLU A 6 -15.47 25.29 -2.71
C GLU A 6 -16.18 24.06 -2.12
N LEU A 7 -15.54 23.30 -1.24
CA LEU A 7 -16.18 22.15 -0.59
C LEU A 7 -16.30 22.25 0.95
N GLN A 8 -16.20 23.44 1.51
CA GLN A 8 -16.42 23.65 2.94
C GLN A 8 -17.52 24.69 3.19
N ASN A 9 -18.75 24.51 2.76
CA ASN A 9 -19.88 25.25 3.32
C ASN A 9 -21.20 24.57 2.95
N LEU A 10 -21.53 23.51 3.68
CA LEU A 10 -22.90 23.05 3.86
C LEU A 10 -23.16 22.86 5.36
N GLU A 11 -23.35 23.99 6.03
CA GLU A 11 -23.98 24.02 7.35
C GLU A 11 -25.46 23.63 7.22
N VAL A 12 -25.81 22.44 7.69
CA VAL A 12 -27.19 22.04 7.90
C VAL A 12 -27.64 22.59 9.24
N LYS A 13 -28.43 23.67 9.23
CA LYS A 13 -29.21 24.16 10.37
C LYS A 13 -30.25 23.11 10.77
N MET A 14 -30.01 22.40 11.86
CA MET A 14 -31.07 21.63 12.50
C MET A 14 -31.94 22.55 13.37
N LYS A 15 -33.18 22.69 12.97
CA LYS A 15 -34.26 23.22 13.82
C LYS A 15 -34.81 22.10 14.68
N THR A 16 -34.77 22.29 15.98
CA THR A 16 -35.48 21.47 16.96
C THR A 16 -37.00 21.74 16.91
N PRO A 17 -37.85 20.75 17.14
CA PRO A 17 -39.11 20.96 17.79
C PRO A 17 -39.23 20.17 19.10
N ASN A 18 -39.53 20.93 20.15
CA ASN A 18 -40.13 20.47 21.37
C ASN A 18 -41.54 19.93 21.09
N VAL A 19 -41.92 18.79 21.61
CA VAL A 19 -43.26 18.53 22.14
C VAL A 19 -43.26 17.31 23.06
N LYS A 20 -43.80 17.48 24.22
CA LYS A 20 -44.10 16.52 25.28
C LYS A 20 -45.35 15.69 24.98
N SER A 21 -45.38 14.52 25.66
CA SER A 21 -46.55 13.73 26.09
C SER A 21 -47.22 12.85 25.03
N GLN A 22 -47.43 11.58 25.21
CA GLN A 22 -48.19 10.86 26.23
C GLN A 22 -47.99 9.32 26.10
N LEU A 23 -48.03 8.69 27.24
CA LEU A 23 -48.21 7.24 27.40
C LEU A 23 -49.51 6.76 26.73
N LEU A 24 -49.46 5.64 26.05
CA LEU A 24 -50.52 4.62 26.22
C LEU A 24 -49.95 3.22 25.93
N ARG A 25 -50.07 2.33 26.93
CA ARG A 25 -49.84 0.89 26.83
C ARG A 25 -51.02 0.26 26.12
N ILE A 26 -50.80 -0.64 25.18
CA ILE A 26 -51.65 -1.79 24.95
C ILE A 26 -50.76 -2.98 24.54
N ILE A 27 -50.86 -3.98 25.38
CA ILE A 27 -50.39 -5.36 25.15
C ILE A 27 -51.45 -6.03 24.28
N CYS A 28 -51.05 -6.67 23.19
CA CYS A 28 -51.76 -7.84 22.70
C CYS A 28 -50.78 -8.78 21.97
N VAL A 29 -50.82 -9.96 22.47
CA VAL A 29 -50.10 -11.18 22.13
C VAL A 29 -50.82 -11.90 20.97
N PHE A 30 -50.07 -12.83 20.33
CA PHE A 30 -50.43 -13.86 19.36
C PHE A 30 -50.35 -13.46 17.88
N ALA A 31 -49.76 -14.18 17.10
CA ALA A 31 -49.04 -15.46 16.90
C ALA A 31 -48.99 -15.69 15.38
N ILE A 32 -47.80 -15.96 14.93
CA ILE A 32 -47.40 -17.02 13.97
C ILE A 32 -48.27 -17.24 12.72
N PHE A 33 -47.72 -17.00 11.53
CA PHE A 33 -47.34 -18.02 10.58
C PHE A 33 -46.38 -17.49 9.52
N ILE A 34 -45.25 -18.13 9.48
CA ILE A 34 -44.11 -17.99 8.61
C ILE A 34 -44.40 -18.70 7.28
N PHE A 35 -44.14 -18.07 6.18
CA PHE A 35 -43.51 -18.72 5.05
C PHE A 35 -42.52 -17.73 4.40
N SER A 36 -41.35 -17.64 4.96
CA SER A 36 -40.18 -17.12 4.26
C SER A 36 -39.47 -18.30 3.60
N ASN A 37 -39.49 -18.37 2.31
CA ASN A 37 -38.47 -19.13 1.57
C ASN A 37 -37.12 -18.42 1.71
N GLY A 38 -36.61 -18.41 2.95
CA GLY A 38 -35.23 -18.09 3.24
C GLY A 38 -34.39 -19.28 2.79
N ARG A 39 -33.54 -19.07 1.77
CA ARG A 39 -32.41 -19.94 1.57
C ARG A 39 -31.66 -20.02 2.90
N THR A 40 -31.74 -21.18 3.56
CA THR A 40 -30.88 -21.50 4.70
C THR A 40 -29.44 -21.38 4.25
N MET A 41 -28.76 -20.32 4.65
CA MET A 41 -27.32 -20.35 4.71
C MET A 41 -26.97 -21.57 5.59
N ASN A 42 -26.14 -22.46 5.07
CA ASN A 42 -25.60 -23.56 5.84
C ASN A 42 -25.05 -23.00 7.15
N SER A 43 -25.55 -23.46 8.28
CA SER A 43 -25.24 -23.03 9.65
C SER A 43 -23.78 -23.31 10.08
N ASN A 44 -22.86 -23.55 9.13
CA ASN A 44 -21.45 -23.85 9.37
C ASN A 44 -20.50 -22.73 8.87
N ASN A 45 -20.95 -21.58 8.41
CA ASN A 45 -20.05 -20.47 8.08
C ASN A 45 -19.71 -19.70 9.36
N GLN A 46 -18.76 -20.22 10.11
CA GLN A 46 -18.14 -19.48 11.20
C GLN A 46 -17.51 -18.19 10.62
N MET A 47 -17.84 -17.05 11.22
CA MET A 47 -17.25 -15.76 10.88
C MET A 47 -15.73 -15.82 10.89
N ILE A 48 -15.10 -15.23 9.90
CA ILE A 48 -13.63 -15.15 9.80
C ILE A 48 -13.09 -14.23 10.89
N ARG A 49 -12.15 -14.77 11.65
CA ARG A 49 -11.28 -14.05 12.58
C ARG A 49 -9.87 -14.32 12.14
N ALA A 50 -9.29 -13.39 11.40
CA ALA A 50 -8.01 -13.59 10.74
C ALA A 50 -6.92 -12.66 11.25
N VAL A 51 -5.70 -12.97 10.86
CA VAL A 51 -4.57 -12.07 10.94
C VAL A 51 -3.87 -12.04 9.58
N ASN A 52 -3.35 -10.86 9.21
CA ASN A 52 -2.54 -10.67 8.01
C ASN A 52 -1.10 -11.16 8.28
N LEU A 53 -0.51 -11.85 7.30
CA LEU A 53 0.91 -12.19 7.30
C LEU A 53 1.70 -11.15 6.48
N GLY A 54 1.48 -9.86 6.79
CA GLY A 54 2.12 -8.73 6.12
C GLY A 54 3.63 -8.69 6.36
N GLY A 55 4.35 -8.03 5.43
CA GLY A 55 5.80 -7.88 5.48
C GLY A 55 6.59 -9.17 5.24
N TRP A 56 5.94 -10.28 4.89
CA TRP A 56 6.56 -11.59 4.69
C TRP A 56 6.85 -11.88 3.22
N LEU A 57 5.82 -12.16 2.39
CA LEU A 57 5.97 -12.48 0.95
C LEU A 57 5.86 -11.22 0.07
N VAL A 58 5.46 -10.12 0.67
CA VAL A 58 5.59 -8.76 0.15
C VAL A 58 6.23 -7.93 1.25
N THR A 59 7.42 -7.43 0.99
CA THR A 59 8.23 -6.71 1.97
C THR A 59 7.71 -5.30 2.21
N GLU A 60 7.64 -4.93 3.49
CA GLU A 60 7.39 -3.57 3.95
C GLU A 60 8.46 -3.18 4.98
N GLY A 61 9.31 -2.22 4.61
CA GLY A 61 10.50 -1.91 5.40
C GLY A 61 10.23 -1.34 6.78
N TRP A 62 9.09 -0.71 7.00
CA TRP A 62 8.68 -0.24 8.32
C TRP A 62 8.32 -1.39 9.29
N MET A 63 7.96 -2.56 8.75
CA MET A 63 7.67 -3.77 9.53
C MET A 63 8.94 -4.53 9.93
N LYS A 64 9.97 -4.51 9.08
CA LYS A 64 11.28 -5.14 9.32
C LYS A 64 12.42 -4.28 8.76
N PRO A 65 12.73 -3.14 9.38
CA PRO A 65 13.74 -2.20 8.88
C PRO A 65 15.12 -2.81 8.70
N SER A 66 15.49 -3.77 9.56
CA SER A 66 16.78 -4.46 9.51
C SER A 66 17.07 -5.17 8.19
N LEU A 67 16.03 -5.49 7.41
CA LEU A 67 16.19 -6.11 6.10
C LEU A 67 16.94 -5.20 5.11
N PHE A 68 16.96 -3.89 5.35
CA PHE A 68 17.60 -2.88 4.49
C PHE A 68 18.99 -2.43 4.98
N ASP A 69 19.42 -2.86 6.18
CA ASP A 69 20.60 -2.28 6.84
C ASP A 69 21.92 -2.48 6.11
N SER A 70 22.07 -3.61 5.41
CA SER A 70 23.32 -3.93 4.71
C SER A 70 23.30 -3.58 3.22
N ILE A 71 22.30 -2.83 2.75
CA ILE A 71 22.28 -2.33 1.37
C ILE A 71 23.28 -1.18 1.24
N PRO A 72 24.24 -1.27 0.29
CA PRO A 72 25.17 -0.19 0.06
C PRO A 72 24.44 1.08 -0.40
N ASN A 73 24.83 2.24 0.17
CA ASN A 73 24.20 3.53 -0.13
C ASN A 73 22.65 3.48 -0.06
N LYS A 74 22.12 2.90 1.05
CA LYS A 74 20.69 2.66 1.27
C LYS A 74 19.81 3.92 1.31
N ASP A 75 20.43 5.11 1.31
CA ASP A 75 19.72 6.38 1.21
C ASP A 75 19.27 6.70 -0.22
N PHE A 76 19.86 6.05 -1.21
CA PHE A 76 19.59 6.20 -2.63
C PHE A 76 19.04 4.92 -3.23
N LEU A 77 17.90 4.47 -2.72
CA LEU A 77 17.13 3.37 -3.30
C LEU A 77 16.16 3.88 -4.37
N ASP A 78 15.65 2.98 -5.20
CA ASP A 78 14.61 3.32 -6.17
C ASP A 78 13.43 4.00 -5.47
N GLY A 79 12.86 5.02 -6.11
CA GLY A 79 11.73 5.77 -5.60
C GLY A 79 12.07 6.84 -4.56
N ALA A 80 13.34 6.97 -4.14
CA ALA A 80 13.70 8.09 -3.28
C ALA A 80 13.36 9.41 -3.97
N GLY A 81 12.53 10.22 -3.33
CA GLY A 81 12.15 11.56 -3.78
C GLY A 81 13.20 12.57 -3.33
N LEU A 82 13.90 13.16 -4.28
CA LEU A 82 14.98 14.11 -4.04
C LEU A 82 14.59 15.50 -4.52
N GLN A 83 14.91 16.52 -3.72
CA GLN A 83 14.76 17.93 -4.08
C GLN A 83 16.13 18.60 -4.02
N PHE A 84 16.44 19.43 -5.01
CA PHE A 84 17.74 20.10 -5.11
C PHE A 84 17.55 21.62 -5.13
N LYS A 85 18.13 22.31 -4.17
CA LYS A 85 18.12 23.77 -4.09
C LYS A 85 19.50 24.29 -4.45
N SER A 86 19.59 25.16 -5.44
CA SER A 86 20.87 25.79 -5.82
C SER A 86 21.43 26.60 -4.65
N ALA A 87 22.66 26.35 -4.24
CA ALA A 87 23.32 27.10 -3.17
C ALA A 87 23.47 28.60 -3.54
N THR A 88 23.83 28.90 -4.79
CA THR A 88 24.02 30.29 -5.27
C THR A 88 22.72 31.07 -5.47
N ILE A 89 21.68 30.42 -6.06
CA ILE A 89 20.42 31.11 -6.39
C ILE A 89 19.44 31.08 -5.22
N GLY A 90 19.57 30.08 -4.33
CA GLY A 90 18.68 29.89 -3.19
C GLY A 90 17.28 29.36 -3.58
N LYS A 91 17.12 28.80 -4.79
CA LYS A 91 15.86 28.28 -5.33
C LYS A 91 15.98 26.83 -5.77
N PHE A 92 14.85 26.13 -5.78
CA PHE A 92 14.78 24.71 -6.14
C PHE A 92 14.82 24.51 -7.65
N LEU A 93 15.47 23.41 -8.07
CA LEU A 93 15.34 22.87 -9.41
C LEU A 93 13.90 22.43 -9.64
N CYS A 94 13.36 22.76 -10.80
CA CYS A 94 11.98 22.47 -11.18
C CYS A 94 11.94 21.91 -12.61
N ALA A 95 11.23 20.80 -12.79
CA ALA A 95 10.81 20.36 -14.11
C ALA A 95 9.62 21.22 -14.53
N GLU A 96 9.84 22.20 -15.40
CA GLU A 96 8.77 23.09 -15.87
C GLU A 96 7.61 22.27 -16.47
N LEU A 97 6.37 22.66 -16.16
CA LEU A 97 5.15 21.95 -16.54
C LEU A 97 5.08 20.48 -16.03
N GLY A 98 5.93 20.13 -15.07
CA GLY A 98 6.06 18.77 -14.56
C GLY A 98 6.96 17.87 -15.42
N GLY A 99 7.53 18.37 -16.52
CA GLY A 99 8.34 17.66 -17.52
C GLY A 99 7.97 18.07 -18.94
N GLY A 100 8.56 17.41 -19.95
CA GLY A 100 8.34 17.72 -21.37
C GLY A 100 9.18 18.89 -21.89
N THR A 101 10.05 19.47 -21.04
CA THR A 101 10.79 20.70 -21.37
C THR A 101 12.06 20.82 -20.50
N ILE A 102 12.56 22.06 -20.38
CA ILE A 102 13.78 22.39 -19.62
C ILE A 102 13.60 22.26 -18.12
N ILE A 103 14.73 22.09 -17.43
CA ILE A 103 14.84 22.22 -15.98
C ILE A 103 15.35 23.62 -15.64
N VAL A 104 14.71 24.24 -14.68
CA VAL A 104 15.01 25.61 -14.22
C VAL A 104 15.29 25.62 -12.71
N ALA A 105 15.82 26.74 -12.18
CA ALA A 105 16.11 26.93 -10.75
C ALA A 105 15.36 28.16 -10.21
N ASN A 106 14.02 28.19 -10.30
CA ASN A 106 13.24 29.40 -10.07
C ASN A 106 12.15 29.29 -8.97
N ARG A 107 12.02 28.15 -8.28
CA ARG A 107 10.99 27.95 -7.25
C ARG A 107 11.52 28.24 -5.85
N THR A 108 10.77 29.02 -5.08
CA THR A 108 11.08 29.33 -3.67
C THR A 108 10.63 28.23 -2.70
N SER A 109 9.66 27.41 -3.11
CA SER A 109 9.17 26.23 -2.37
C SER A 109 9.12 25.04 -3.30
N ALA A 110 9.31 23.85 -2.74
CA ALA A 110 9.29 22.61 -3.50
C ALA A 110 7.96 21.86 -3.32
N SER A 111 7.52 21.21 -4.40
CA SER A 111 6.34 20.34 -4.47
C SER A 111 6.60 19.18 -5.45
N GLY A 112 5.61 18.68 -6.17
CA GLY A 112 5.76 17.56 -7.11
C GLY A 112 6.70 17.86 -8.29
N TRP A 113 6.69 19.08 -8.83
CA TRP A 113 7.54 19.44 -9.99
C TRP A 113 9.02 19.64 -9.61
N GLU A 114 9.31 19.88 -8.36
CA GLU A 114 10.64 20.02 -7.78
C GLU A 114 11.17 18.70 -7.18
N THR A 115 10.36 17.62 -7.23
CA THR A 115 10.74 16.31 -6.71
C THR A 115 11.14 15.38 -7.85
N PHE A 116 12.37 14.89 -7.78
CA PHE A 116 12.98 13.98 -8.74
C PHE A 116 12.99 12.57 -8.14
N ARG A 117 12.37 11.61 -8.82
CA ARG A 117 12.32 10.20 -8.40
C ARG A 117 13.55 9.46 -8.88
N LEU A 118 14.27 8.87 -7.96
CA LEU A 118 15.51 8.16 -8.25
C LEU A 118 15.19 6.75 -8.81
N TRP A 119 15.78 6.43 -9.94
CA TRP A 119 15.88 5.08 -10.46
C TRP A 119 17.33 4.63 -10.40
N ARG A 120 17.62 3.74 -9.44
CA ARG A 120 18.95 3.24 -9.17
C ARG A 120 19.43 2.32 -10.28
N ILE A 121 20.65 2.53 -10.78
CA ILE A 121 21.36 1.62 -11.68
C ILE A 121 22.35 0.80 -10.86
N ASN A 122 23.11 1.48 -10.00
CA ASN A 122 24.05 0.92 -9.04
C ASN A 122 24.19 1.85 -7.83
N GLU A 123 25.22 1.67 -7.00
CA GLU A 123 25.42 2.42 -5.77
C GLU A 123 25.60 3.93 -5.97
N THR A 124 26.07 4.37 -7.14
CA THR A 124 26.44 5.77 -7.42
C THR A 124 25.77 6.37 -8.64
N SER A 125 25.18 5.54 -9.52
CA SER A 125 24.62 5.95 -10.82
C SER A 125 23.12 5.78 -10.86
N PHE A 126 22.41 6.78 -11.38
CA PHE A 126 20.97 6.87 -11.33
C PHE A 126 20.38 7.48 -12.60
N HIS A 127 19.14 7.06 -12.95
CA HIS A 127 18.26 7.91 -13.73
C HIS A 127 17.39 8.72 -12.76
N LEU A 128 16.97 9.91 -13.17
CA LEU A 128 16.09 10.79 -12.40
C LEU A 128 14.79 11.00 -13.17
N ARG A 129 13.66 10.61 -12.58
CA ARG A 129 12.33 10.68 -13.19
C ARG A 129 11.54 11.85 -12.60
N VAL A 130 10.84 12.61 -13.43
CA VAL A 130 10.08 13.80 -13.03
C VAL A 130 8.58 13.52 -12.93
N PHE A 131 7.81 14.51 -12.56
CA PHE A 131 6.39 14.41 -12.23
C PHE A 131 5.51 13.81 -13.34
N ASN A 132 5.75 14.19 -14.62
CA ASN A 132 5.03 13.63 -15.77
C ASN A 132 5.55 12.25 -16.21
N LYS A 133 6.44 11.64 -15.41
CA LYS A 133 7.07 10.32 -15.63
C LYS A 133 8.19 10.29 -16.69
N GLU A 134 8.58 11.41 -17.24
CA GLU A 134 9.76 11.51 -18.10
C GLU A 134 11.05 11.52 -17.29
N PHE A 135 12.17 11.25 -17.97
CA PHE A 135 13.51 11.20 -17.36
C PHE A 135 14.34 12.39 -17.73
N LEU A 136 15.24 12.79 -16.81
CA LEU A 136 16.26 13.79 -17.07
C LEU A 136 17.25 13.30 -18.12
N GLY A 137 17.71 14.25 -18.92
CA GLY A 137 18.76 14.11 -19.90
C GLY A 137 19.34 15.47 -20.27
N LEU A 138 20.17 15.47 -21.28
CA LEU A 138 20.69 16.70 -21.89
C LEU A 138 20.02 16.92 -23.25
N ASP A 139 19.91 18.19 -23.63
CA ASP A 139 19.39 18.58 -24.95
C ASP A 139 20.30 18.08 -26.10
N SER A 140 19.91 18.34 -27.34
CA SER A 140 20.69 17.93 -28.53
C SER A 140 22.10 18.53 -28.61
N ASN A 141 22.36 19.62 -27.88
CA ASN A 141 23.70 20.21 -27.79
C ASN A 141 24.55 19.55 -26.67
N GLY A 142 23.95 18.66 -25.87
CA GLY A 142 24.63 17.98 -24.76
C GLY A 142 24.96 18.87 -23.57
N ILE A 143 24.25 19.98 -23.39
CA ILE A 143 24.58 21.00 -22.36
C ILE A 143 23.39 21.31 -21.46
N ASN A 144 22.23 21.65 -22.04
CA ASN A 144 21.09 22.10 -21.24
C ASN A 144 20.35 20.90 -20.61
N LEU A 145 19.99 21.02 -19.33
CA LEU A 145 19.25 19.99 -18.62
C LEU A 145 17.77 20.03 -19.03
N VAL A 146 17.25 18.88 -19.47
CA VAL A 146 15.87 18.71 -19.96
C VAL A 146 15.23 17.43 -19.38
N ALA A 147 13.90 17.35 -19.41
CA ALA A 147 13.15 16.15 -19.07
C ALA A 147 12.18 15.85 -20.21
N VAL A 148 12.60 15.06 -21.19
CA VAL A 148 11.86 14.81 -22.44
C VAL A 148 11.88 13.34 -22.88
N SER A 149 12.57 12.44 -22.15
CA SER A 149 12.63 11.03 -22.50
C SER A 149 11.61 10.22 -21.70
N THR A 150 10.79 9.44 -22.38
CA THR A 150 9.86 8.49 -21.75
C THR A 150 10.50 7.12 -21.47
N ASN A 151 11.73 6.88 -21.98
CA ASN A 151 12.46 5.63 -21.83
C ASN A 151 13.76 5.85 -21.04
N SER A 152 13.95 5.09 -19.95
CA SER A 152 15.18 5.15 -19.15
C SER A 152 16.43 4.73 -19.93
N GLU A 153 16.33 3.80 -20.90
CA GLU A 153 17.46 3.34 -21.70
C GLU A 153 18.07 4.43 -22.59
N THR A 154 17.26 5.43 -22.98
CA THR A 154 17.66 6.57 -23.80
C THR A 154 17.85 7.85 -23.00
N SER A 155 17.63 7.81 -21.69
CA SER A 155 17.75 8.96 -20.79
C SER A 155 19.16 9.12 -20.24
N GLY A 156 19.40 10.24 -19.54
CA GLY A 156 20.69 10.51 -18.92
C GLY A 156 20.97 9.63 -17.70
N ILE A 157 22.23 9.24 -17.54
CA ILE A 157 22.74 8.63 -16.30
C ILE A 157 23.47 9.71 -15.51
N PHE A 158 23.07 9.90 -14.25
CA PHE A 158 23.61 10.92 -13.37
C PHE A 158 24.31 10.26 -12.17
N GLU A 159 25.36 10.92 -11.66
CA GLU A 159 26.00 10.55 -10.39
C GLU A 159 25.77 11.67 -9.38
N ILE A 160 25.35 11.30 -8.14
CA ILE A 160 25.19 12.26 -7.06
C ILE A 160 26.36 12.12 -6.10
N ILE A 161 27.19 13.16 -6.05
CA ILE A 161 28.41 13.19 -5.24
C ILE A 161 28.15 14.08 -4.03
N ARG A 162 28.24 13.51 -2.83
CA ARG A 162 28.07 14.23 -1.55
C ARG A 162 29.37 14.87 -1.10
N LYS A 163 29.27 16.04 -0.49
CA LYS A 163 30.37 16.65 0.24
C LYS A 163 30.75 15.72 1.43
N SER A 164 32.03 15.54 1.67
CA SER A 164 32.53 14.54 2.64
C SER A 164 32.16 14.83 4.09
N ASP A 165 32.05 16.10 4.46
CA ASP A 165 31.75 16.59 5.81
C ASP A 165 30.31 17.08 5.97
N ASP A 166 29.54 17.14 4.87
CA ASP A 166 28.13 17.55 4.85
C ASP A 166 27.36 16.88 3.72
N SER A 167 26.68 15.79 4.05
CA SER A 167 25.95 14.98 3.07
C SER A 167 24.71 15.67 2.46
N SER A 168 24.29 16.83 2.97
CA SER A 168 23.21 17.62 2.40
C SER A 168 23.67 18.42 1.17
N HIS A 169 24.95 18.74 1.08
CA HIS A 169 25.53 19.40 -0.09
C HIS A 169 26.01 18.39 -1.11
N VAL A 170 25.54 18.55 -2.35
CA VAL A 170 25.83 17.62 -3.46
C VAL A 170 26.27 18.35 -4.71
N ARG A 171 27.03 17.66 -5.53
CA ARG A 171 27.21 17.94 -6.97
C ARG A 171 26.62 16.81 -7.77
N ILE A 172 26.02 17.14 -8.90
CA ILE A 172 25.37 16.17 -9.79
C ILE A 172 26.15 16.13 -11.09
N LYS A 173 26.79 14.99 -11.34
CA LYS A 173 27.52 14.75 -12.59
C LYS A 173 26.58 14.23 -13.66
N ALA A 174 26.58 14.86 -14.81
CA ALA A 174 25.69 14.58 -15.93
C ALA A 174 26.28 13.53 -16.89
N PRO A 175 25.49 13.04 -17.88
CA PRO A 175 25.92 12.01 -18.85
C PRO A 175 27.13 12.42 -19.70
N ASN A 176 27.35 13.73 -19.92
CA ASN A 176 28.50 14.25 -20.65
C ASN A 176 29.81 14.28 -19.83
N GLY A 177 29.76 13.82 -18.56
CA GLY A 177 30.91 13.78 -17.65
C GLY A 177 31.18 15.07 -16.89
N LEU A 178 30.43 16.15 -17.15
CA LEU A 178 30.52 17.43 -16.47
C LEU A 178 29.45 17.56 -15.38
N PHE A 179 29.59 18.55 -14.50
CA PHE A 179 28.65 18.77 -13.42
C PHE A 179 27.56 19.76 -13.80
N LEU A 180 26.36 19.54 -13.25
CA LEU A 180 25.28 20.49 -13.33
C LEU A 180 25.66 21.79 -12.62
N GLN A 181 25.22 22.91 -13.16
CA GLN A 181 25.27 24.21 -12.49
C GLN A 181 24.03 25.03 -12.80
N ALA A 182 23.54 25.75 -11.80
CA ALA A 182 22.46 26.72 -11.96
C ALA A 182 23.08 28.10 -12.25
N LYS A 183 23.19 28.45 -13.53
CA LYS A 183 23.77 29.75 -13.96
C LYS A 183 22.85 30.93 -13.69
N THR A 184 21.56 30.72 -13.92
CA THR A 184 20.49 31.69 -13.66
C THR A 184 19.23 30.93 -13.23
N GLU A 185 18.21 31.65 -12.83
CA GLU A 185 16.90 31.05 -12.48
C GLU A 185 16.27 30.22 -13.61
N VAL A 186 16.61 30.52 -14.86
CA VAL A 186 16.02 29.87 -16.05
C VAL A 186 17.03 29.04 -16.86
N LEU A 187 18.27 28.92 -16.38
CA LEU A 187 19.31 28.20 -17.09
C LEU A 187 20.11 27.29 -16.18
N VAL A 188 19.86 25.98 -16.31
CA VAL A 188 20.62 24.91 -15.67
C VAL A 188 21.36 24.13 -16.76
N THR A 189 22.66 24.01 -16.63
CA THR A 189 23.55 23.43 -17.65
C THR A 189 24.48 22.39 -17.05
N ALA A 190 24.98 21.47 -17.87
CA ALA A 190 25.97 20.47 -17.52
C ALA A 190 27.31 20.82 -18.18
N ASP A 191 27.97 21.88 -17.69
CA ASP A 191 29.23 22.40 -18.27
C ASP A 191 30.22 22.90 -17.20
N SER A 192 30.03 22.52 -15.93
CA SER A 192 31.02 22.77 -14.87
C SER A 192 31.99 21.59 -14.79
N ASN A 193 33.32 21.87 -14.62
CA ASN A 193 34.32 20.83 -14.34
C ASN A 193 34.33 20.35 -12.86
N GLY A 194 33.59 21.05 -11.96
CA GLY A 194 33.48 20.68 -10.56
C GLY A 194 34.75 20.97 -9.72
N GLU A 195 35.69 21.78 -10.20
CA GLU A 195 36.95 22.12 -9.53
C GLU A 195 36.81 23.14 -8.40
N GLY A 196 35.61 23.77 -8.28
CA GLY A 196 35.31 24.72 -7.23
C GLY A 196 35.35 24.13 -5.81
N GLN A 197 35.59 25.02 -4.83
CA GLN A 197 35.37 24.64 -3.42
C GLN A 197 33.87 24.50 -3.16
N TRP A 198 33.48 23.61 -2.24
CA TRP A 198 32.09 23.38 -1.83
C TRP A 198 31.55 24.59 -1.03
N ARG A 199 31.34 25.75 -1.69
CA ARG A 199 30.83 26.97 -1.10
C ARG A 199 29.48 27.35 -1.70
N ASP A 200 28.76 28.21 -1.01
CA ASP A 200 27.44 28.69 -1.45
C ASP A 200 27.52 29.60 -2.68
N ASP A 201 28.72 30.10 -3.03
CA ASP A 201 28.97 30.89 -4.27
C ASP A 201 29.36 30.01 -5.48
N ASP A 202 29.40 28.70 -5.33
CA ASP A 202 29.68 27.76 -6.42
C ASP A 202 28.36 27.29 -7.06
N PRO A 203 28.07 27.66 -8.34
CA PRO A 203 26.81 27.31 -8.98
C PRO A 203 26.61 25.82 -9.27
N SER A 204 27.65 24.98 -9.07
CA SER A 204 27.57 23.54 -9.21
C SER A 204 27.19 22.83 -7.89
N VAL A 205 27.03 23.58 -6.80
CA VAL A 205 26.64 23.05 -5.50
C VAL A 205 25.12 23.19 -5.29
N PHE A 206 24.51 22.11 -4.82
CA PHE A 206 23.09 22.05 -4.49
C PHE A 206 22.90 21.53 -3.06
N GLU A 207 21.95 22.12 -2.33
CA GLU A 207 21.40 21.52 -1.12
C GLU A 207 20.38 20.44 -1.52
N MET A 208 20.61 19.20 -1.09
CA MET A 208 19.73 18.07 -1.39
C MET A 208 18.85 17.74 -0.18
N THR A 209 17.55 17.69 -0.38
CA THR A 209 16.58 17.18 0.59
C THR A 209 15.96 15.89 0.09
N LYS A 210 15.90 14.87 0.94
CA LYS A 210 15.18 13.63 0.68
C LYS A 210 13.80 13.73 1.32
N VAL A 211 12.75 13.68 0.50
CA VAL A 211 11.36 13.92 0.95
C VAL A 211 10.52 12.66 0.99
N GLU A 212 10.90 11.62 0.24
CA GLU A 212 10.21 10.35 0.21
C GLU A 212 11.20 9.19 0.15
N THR A 213 10.81 8.07 0.72
CA THR A 213 11.60 6.84 0.67
C THR A 213 10.64 5.67 0.60
N LEU A 214 10.74 4.85 -0.43
CA LEU A 214 10.07 3.57 -0.53
C LEU A 214 11.01 2.47 0.00
N ARG A 215 10.45 1.52 0.75
CA ARG A 215 11.17 0.36 1.28
C ARG A 215 10.35 -0.91 1.11
N GLY A 216 10.01 -1.23 -0.14
CA GLY A 216 9.28 -2.43 -0.52
C GLY A 216 10.18 -3.55 -1.07
N GLU A 217 9.52 -4.59 -1.60
CA GLU A 217 10.20 -5.73 -2.22
C GLU A 217 11.11 -5.30 -3.39
N TYR A 218 10.67 -4.34 -4.22
CA TYR A 218 11.48 -3.81 -5.31
C TYR A 218 12.80 -3.23 -4.81
N GLN A 219 12.72 -2.38 -3.78
CA GLN A 219 13.89 -1.68 -3.25
C GLN A 219 14.88 -2.62 -2.56
N VAL A 220 14.41 -3.61 -1.81
CA VAL A 220 15.30 -4.54 -1.13
C VAL A 220 16.00 -5.46 -2.14
N THR A 221 15.28 -6.03 -3.09
CA THR A 221 15.86 -6.96 -4.07
C THR A 221 16.80 -6.25 -5.04
N HIS A 222 16.42 -5.06 -5.53
CA HIS A 222 17.28 -4.26 -6.39
C HIS A 222 18.49 -3.70 -5.64
N GLY A 223 18.29 -3.23 -4.40
CA GLY A 223 19.35 -2.68 -3.57
C GLY A 223 20.48 -3.66 -3.25
N TYR A 224 20.14 -4.92 -2.95
CA TYR A 224 21.13 -5.98 -2.77
C TYR A 224 21.68 -6.54 -4.09
N GLY A 225 20.94 -6.38 -5.17
CA GLY A 225 21.30 -6.88 -6.50
C GLY A 225 21.21 -8.42 -6.64
N PRO A 226 21.39 -8.94 -7.86
CA PRO A 226 21.07 -10.33 -8.20
C PRO A 226 21.93 -11.38 -7.48
N THR A 227 23.06 -10.99 -6.91
CA THR A 227 23.98 -11.92 -6.22
C THR A 227 23.62 -12.11 -4.75
N LYS A 228 23.23 -11.04 -4.04
CA LYS A 228 22.96 -11.06 -2.59
C LYS A 228 21.49 -11.22 -2.26
N ALA A 229 20.61 -10.61 -3.06
CA ALA A 229 19.16 -10.60 -2.80
C ALA A 229 18.57 -12.02 -2.63
N PRO A 230 18.91 -13.05 -3.44
CA PRO A 230 18.34 -14.38 -3.27
C PRO A 230 18.57 -14.99 -1.88
N LYS A 231 19.76 -14.82 -1.33
CA LYS A 231 20.07 -15.32 0.02
C LYS A 231 19.33 -14.53 1.10
N ILE A 232 19.36 -13.21 1.01
CA ILE A 232 18.71 -12.32 1.99
C ILE A 232 17.20 -12.58 2.05
N MET A 233 16.55 -12.67 0.88
CA MET A 233 15.12 -12.92 0.81
C MET A 233 14.76 -14.34 1.26
N LYS A 234 15.55 -15.34 0.90
CA LYS A 234 15.35 -16.70 1.40
C LYS A 234 15.43 -16.76 2.92
N ASP A 235 16.46 -16.16 3.52
CA ASP A 235 16.63 -16.11 4.97
C ASP A 235 15.43 -15.38 5.62
N HIS A 236 14.91 -14.33 4.98
CA HIS A 236 13.72 -13.63 5.43
C HIS A 236 12.47 -14.53 5.37
N TRP A 237 12.19 -15.16 4.25
CA TRP A 237 11.00 -16.01 4.09
C TRP A 237 11.02 -17.23 5.02
N ASP A 238 12.20 -17.82 5.26
CA ASP A 238 12.36 -19.00 6.11
C ASP A 238 12.25 -18.69 7.62
N THR A 239 12.42 -17.41 8.03
CA THR A 239 12.56 -17.07 9.46
C THR A 239 11.54 -16.07 9.98
N PHE A 240 10.88 -15.30 9.12
CA PHE A 240 9.96 -14.26 9.56
C PHE A 240 8.60 -14.83 9.98
N ILE A 241 8.01 -15.68 9.14
CA ILE A 241 6.81 -16.45 9.48
C ILE A 241 7.17 -17.93 9.37
N VAL A 242 6.87 -18.68 10.42
CA VAL A 242 7.24 -20.09 10.58
C VAL A 242 6.04 -20.93 11.01
N GLU A 243 6.20 -22.24 11.05
CA GLU A 243 5.11 -23.16 11.39
C GLU A 243 4.52 -22.90 12.78
N GLU A 244 5.35 -22.55 13.76
CA GLU A 244 4.94 -22.23 15.12
C GLU A 244 3.97 -21.05 15.18
N ASP A 245 4.08 -20.11 14.24
CA ASP A 245 3.16 -18.98 14.13
C ASP A 245 1.74 -19.45 13.76
N PHE A 246 1.62 -20.45 12.86
CA PHE A 246 0.32 -21.03 12.51
C PHE A 246 -0.31 -21.78 13.68
N ASN A 247 0.49 -22.46 14.48
CA ASN A 247 0.03 -23.07 15.73
C ASN A 247 -0.47 -21.99 16.72
N PHE A 248 0.30 -20.92 16.89
CA PHE A 248 -0.10 -19.79 17.74
C PHE A 248 -1.42 -19.16 17.26
N ILE A 249 -1.57 -18.90 15.96
CA ILE A 249 -2.80 -18.35 15.37
C ILE A 249 -4.00 -19.26 15.72
N ALA A 250 -3.90 -20.56 15.47
CA ALA A 250 -4.97 -21.52 15.72
C ALA A 250 -5.34 -21.63 17.21
N THR A 251 -4.34 -21.55 18.10
CA THR A 251 -4.56 -21.69 19.57
C THR A 251 -5.00 -20.38 20.22
N SER A 252 -4.86 -19.24 19.54
CA SER A 252 -5.27 -17.92 20.02
C SER A 252 -6.71 -17.54 19.69
N GLY A 253 -7.53 -18.46 19.14
CA GLY A 253 -8.93 -18.20 18.79
C GLY A 253 -9.16 -17.63 17.39
N LEU A 254 -8.10 -17.49 16.58
CA LEU A 254 -8.18 -17.15 15.17
C LEU A 254 -8.48 -18.39 14.33
N ASN A 255 -9.13 -18.23 13.19
CA ASN A 255 -9.54 -19.34 12.31
C ASN A 255 -9.09 -19.18 10.86
N ALA A 256 -8.39 -18.10 10.55
CA ALA A 256 -7.91 -17.82 9.21
C ALA A 256 -6.63 -16.95 9.22
N VAL A 257 -5.93 -16.98 8.09
CA VAL A 257 -4.84 -16.07 7.74
C VAL A 257 -5.13 -15.39 6.39
N ARG A 258 -4.85 -14.09 6.28
CA ARG A 258 -4.77 -13.39 4.99
C ARG A 258 -3.30 -13.29 4.61
N ILE A 259 -2.96 -13.78 3.42
CA ILE A 259 -1.56 -13.91 2.99
C ILE A 259 -1.32 -12.97 1.80
N PRO A 260 -0.71 -11.80 2.04
CA PRO A 260 -0.23 -10.92 0.99
C PRO A 260 0.82 -11.61 0.10
N VAL A 261 0.61 -11.59 -1.23
CA VAL A 261 1.55 -12.13 -2.23
C VAL A 261 1.82 -11.10 -3.32
N GLY A 262 3.02 -11.14 -3.91
CA GLY A 262 3.36 -10.34 -5.07
C GLY A 262 3.15 -11.10 -6.38
N TRP A 263 2.84 -10.37 -7.45
CA TRP A 263 2.61 -10.93 -8.78
C TRP A 263 3.80 -11.74 -9.31
N TRP A 264 5.02 -11.39 -8.92
CA TRP A 264 6.27 -12.07 -9.32
C TRP A 264 6.37 -13.51 -8.80
N THR A 265 5.70 -13.82 -7.69
CA THR A 265 5.66 -15.16 -7.10
C THR A 265 5.07 -16.20 -8.06
N ALA A 266 4.18 -15.79 -8.96
CA ALA A 266 3.62 -16.67 -9.99
C ALA A 266 4.66 -17.10 -11.06
N SER A 267 5.81 -16.42 -11.11
CA SER A 267 6.88 -16.70 -12.06
C SER A 267 8.08 -17.42 -11.43
N ASP A 268 7.96 -17.90 -10.16
CA ASP A 268 9.00 -18.72 -9.54
C ASP A 268 9.32 -19.98 -10.35
N PRO A 269 10.61 -20.41 -10.44
CA PRO A 269 11.78 -19.88 -9.70
C PRO A 269 12.53 -18.72 -10.41
N THR A 270 12.04 -18.20 -11.51
CA THR A 270 12.71 -17.19 -12.33
C THR A 270 11.84 -15.94 -12.55
N PRO A 271 11.50 -15.21 -11.47
CA PRO A 271 10.69 -14.01 -11.60
C PRO A 271 11.41 -12.91 -12.38
N PRO A 272 10.67 -11.93 -12.93
CA PRO A 272 11.28 -10.78 -13.57
C PRO A 272 12.16 -9.98 -12.60
N LYS A 273 13.27 -9.45 -13.09
CA LYS A 273 14.16 -8.59 -12.29
C LYS A 273 13.41 -7.32 -11.84
N PRO A 274 13.69 -6.81 -10.63
CA PRO A 274 14.75 -7.24 -9.69
C PRO A 274 14.32 -8.36 -8.72
N TYR A 275 13.11 -8.87 -8.83
CA TYR A 275 12.59 -9.88 -7.91
C TYR A 275 13.43 -11.17 -7.97
N VAL A 276 13.39 -11.94 -6.89
CA VAL A 276 14.14 -13.19 -6.76
C VAL A 276 13.20 -14.35 -6.43
N GLY A 277 13.53 -15.54 -6.90
CA GLY A 277 12.72 -16.73 -6.71
C GLY A 277 12.84 -17.32 -5.30
N GLY A 278 11.79 -18.03 -4.88
CA GLY A 278 11.70 -18.73 -3.60
C GLY A 278 10.45 -18.40 -2.77
N SER A 279 9.77 -17.29 -3.06
CA SER A 279 8.55 -16.89 -2.34
C SER A 279 7.40 -17.88 -2.51
N LEU A 280 7.30 -18.55 -3.67
CA LEU A 280 6.30 -19.60 -3.90
C LEU A 280 6.47 -20.80 -2.98
N HIS A 281 7.72 -21.20 -2.69
CA HIS A 281 7.98 -22.28 -1.74
C HIS A 281 7.52 -21.93 -0.32
N ALA A 282 7.74 -20.69 0.11
CA ALA A 282 7.26 -20.20 1.40
C ALA A 282 5.71 -20.19 1.45
N LEU A 283 5.06 -19.77 0.36
CA LEU A 283 3.60 -19.83 0.23
C LEU A 283 3.07 -21.26 0.27
N ASP A 284 3.73 -22.23 -0.39
CA ASP A 284 3.37 -23.65 -0.33
C ASP A 284 3.43 -24.17 1.11
N ASN A 285 4.47 -23.81 1.86
CA ASN A 285 4.59 -24.15 3.28
C ASN A 285 3.44 -23.54 4.10
N ALA A 286 3.06 -22.28 3.85
CA ALA A 286 1.92 -21.66 4.51
C ALA A 286 0.62 -22.48 4.32
N PHE A 287 0.36 -22.96 3.11
CA PHE A 287 -0.81 -23.80 2.84
C PHE A 287 -0.71 -25.19 3.51
N LEU A 288 0.49 -25.76 3.65
CA LEU A 288 0.70 -27.00 4.42
C LEU A 288 0.43 -26.78 5.92
N TRP A 289 0.95 -25.69 6.48
CA TRP A 289 0.75 -25.34 7.89
C TRP A 289 -0.72 -24.97 8.17
N ALA A 290 -1.35 -24.19 7.30
CA ALA A 290 -2.77 -23.85 7.41
C ALA A 290 -3.64 -25.11 7.43
N LYS A 291 -3.38 -26.09 6.55
CA LYS A 291 -4.06 -27.38 6.55
C LYS A 291 -3.82 -28.17 7.84
N LYS A 292 -2.59 -28.20 8.34
CA LYS A 292 -2.21 -28.90 9.57
C LYS A 292 -2.97 -28.37 10.79
N TYR A 293 -3.12 -27.05 10.88
CA TYR A 293 -3.77 -26.38 12.01
C TYR A 293 -5.24 -25.99 11.76
N ASN A 294 -5.84 -26.50 10.67
CA ASN A 294 -7.24 -26.25 10.30
C ASN A 294 -7.59 -24.77 10.17
N LEU A 295 -6.66 -23.99 9.63
CA LEU A 295 -6.84 -22.56 9.33
C LEU A 295 -7.30 -22.37 7.88
N LYS A 296 -8.17 -21.38 7.66
CA LYS A 296 -8.57 -20.92 6.35
C LYS A 296 -7.53 -19.95 5.80
N VAL A 297 -7.33 -19.94 4.49
CA VAL A 297 -6.43 -19.02 3.80
C VAL A 297 -7.24 -18.10 2.91
N ILE A 298 -7.05 -16.81 3.10
CA ILE A 298 -7.43 -15.74 2.17
C ILE A 298 -6.15 -15.35 1.43
N LEU A 299 -6.04 -15.75 0.17
CA LEU A 299 -4.89 -15.43 -0.66
C LEU A 299 -5.10 -14.06 -1.28
N ASP A 300 -4.25 -13.11 -0.95
CA ASP A 300 -4.38 -11.71 -1.35
C ASP A 300 -3.28 -11.31 -2.33
N LEU A 301 -3.66 -10.91 -3.55
CA LEU A 301 -2.73 -10.28 -4.48
C LEU A 301 -2.44 -8.83 -4.02
N HIS A 302 -1.43 -8.69 -3.20
CA HIS A 302 -1.09 -7.44 -2.51
C HIS A 302 -0.31 -6.46 -3.38
N ALA A 303 0.47 -6.98 -4.34
CA ALA A 303 1.24 -6.19 -5.28
C ALA A 303 1.01 -6.69 -6.70
N ALA A 304 0.55 -5.82 -7.60
CA ALA A 304 0.29 -6.09 -9.00
C ALA A 304 1.34 -5.43 -9.93
N PRO A 305 1.51 -5.90 -11.18
CA PRO A 305 2.46 -5.31 -12.14
C PRO A 305 2.22 -3.82 -12.34
N GLY A 306 3.26 -2.99 -12.22
CA GLY A 306 3.15 -1.53 -12.36
C GLY A 306 2.58 -0.82 -11.14
N SER A 307 2.32 -1.51 -10.04
CA SER A 307 1.81 -0.97 -8.78
C SER A 307 0.43 -0.30 -8.89
N GLN A 308 -0.54 -0.84 -8.17
CA GLN A 308 -1.93 -0.36 -8.17
C GLN A 308 -2.18 0.84 -7.25
N ASN A 309 -1.24 1.21 -6.38
CA ASN A 309 -1.42 2.33 -5.46
C ASN A 309 -0.20 3.23 -5.27
N GLY A 310 0.98 2.85 -5.78
CA GLY A 310 2.21 3.63 -5.67
C GLY A 310 2.95 3.48 -4.34
N TYR A 311 2.44 2.69 -3.39
CA TYR A 311 3.07 2.49 -2.10
C TYR A 311 4.07 1.31 -2.10
N GLU A 312 4.85 1.19 -1.01
CA GLU A 312 5.86 0.13 -0.87
C GLU A 312 5.24 -1.27 -0.80
N HIS A 313 4.05 -1.42 -0.19
CA HIS A 313 3.34 -2.68 -0.10
C HIS A 313 2.75 -3.17 -1.45
N SER A 314 2.61 -2.29 -2.44
CA SER A 314 2.35 -2.70 -3.83
C SER A 314 3.62 -2.87 -4.66
N SER A 315 4.79 -2.88 -4.00
CA SER A 315 6.11 -3.00 -4.61
C SER A 315 6.36 -1.96 -5.71
N SER A 316 5.88 -0.73 -5.51
CA SER A 316 6.13 0.36 -6.45
C SER A 316 7.62 0.64 -6.55
N ARG A 317 8.13 0.82 -7.79
CA ARG A 317 9.52 1.22 -7.99
C ARG A 317 9.78 2.64 -7.53
N ASP A 318 8.86 3.57 -7.83
CA ASP A 318 9.12 5.01 -7.70
C ASP A 318 7.91 5.85 -7.23
N GLY A 319 6.87 5.22 -6.70
CA GLY A 319 5.69 5.90 -6.18
C GLY A 319 4.61 6.19 -7.21
N PHE A 320 4.83 5.86 -8.49
CA PHE A 320 3.79 6.02 -9.51
C PHE A 320 2.82 4.83 -9.55
N VAL A 321 1.56 5.14 -9.85
CA VAL A 321 0.53 4.16 -10.14
C VAL A 321 0.56 3.90 -11.64
N GLU A 322 0.92 2.69 -12.04
CA GLU A 322 1.02 2.29 -13.45
C GLU A 322 0.21 1.03 -13.79
N TRP A 323 -0.30 0.32 -12.78
CA TRP A 323 -1.22 -0.78 -12.98
C TRP A 323 -2.50 -0.30 -13.70
N GLY A 324 -2.91 -1.05 -14.71
CA GLY A 324 -4.13 -0.76 -15.47
C GLY A 324 -4.00 0.34 -16.52
N LEU A 325 -2.81 0.93 -16.72
CA LEU A 325 -2.57 1.86 -17.83
C LEU A 325 -2.57 1.15 -19.19
N THR A 326 -2.30 -0.15 -19.22
CA THR A 326 -2.29 -0.98 -20.42
C THR A 326 -3.11 -2.25 -20.22
N GLU A 327 -3.66 -2.80 -21.31
CA GLU A 327 -4.33 -4.09 -21.28
C GLU A 327 -3.40 -5.23 -20.86
N GLU A 328 -2.12 -5.11 -21.14
CA GLU A 328 -1.09 -6.09 -20.80
C GLU A 328 -0.95 -6.26 -19.29
N THR A 329 -0.89 -5.15 -18.52
CA THR A 329 -0.81 -5.23 -17.05
C THR A 329 -2.07 -5.85 -16.44
N ILE A 330 -3.25 -5.60 -17.03
CA ILE A 330 -4.51 -6.22 -16.61
C ILE A 330 -4.47 -7.72 -16.88
N GLN A 331 -4.12 -8.14 -18.11
CA GLN A 331 -4.08 -9.55 -18.48
C GLN A 331 -3.03 -10.32 -17.66
N GLN A 332 -1.85 -9.75 -17.47
CA GLN A 332 -0.81 -10.34 -16.63
C GLN A 332 -1.31 -10.56 -15.19
N THR A 333 -2.10 -9.63 -14.66
CA THR A 333 -2.68 -9.78 -13.32
C THR A 333 -3.74 -10.88 -13.28
N VAL A 334 -4.57 -11.00 -14.32
CA VAL A 334 -5.52 -12.12 -14.45
C VAL A 334 -4.80 -13.46 -14.50
N ASP A 335 -3.70 -13.56 -15.26
CA ASP A 335 -2.89 -14.78 -15.36
C ASP A 335 -2.25 -15.17 -14.02
N VAL A 336 -1.84 -14.19 -13.23
CA VAL A 336 -1.34 -14.41 -11.86
C VAL A 336 -2.43 -14.98 -10.95
N ILE A 337 -3.64 -14.45 -11.01
CA ILE A 337 -4.80 -15.00 -10.26
C ILE A 337 -5.12 -16.43 -10.74
N GLU A 338 -5.04 -16.69 -12.05
CA GLU A 338 -5.22 -18.03 -12.60
C GLU A 338 -4.19 -19.01 -12.06
N PHE A 339 -2.93 -18.62 -12.07
CA PHE A 339 -1.84 -19.44 -11.53
C PHE A 339 -2.09 -19.85 -10.07
N PHE A 340 -2.32 -18.89 -9.20
CA PHE A 340 -2.52 -19.17 -7.78
C PHE A 340 -3.79 -19.98 -7.52
N THR A 341 -4.88 -19.61 -8.18
CA THR A 341 -6.15 -20.30 -7.97
C THR A 341 -6.07 -21.76 -8.45
N ALA A 342 -5.48 -22.02 -9.62
CA ALA A 342 -5.30 -23.37 -10.14
C ALA A 342 -4.39 -24.20 -9.24
N ARG A 343 -3.30 -23.61 -8.72
CA ARG A 343 -2.35 -24.29 -7.83
C ARG A 343 -2.99 -24.77 -6.53
N TYR A 344 -3.79 -23.90 -5.91
CA TYR A 344 -4.36 -24.19 -4.58
C TYR A 344 -5.83 -24.63 -4.62
N ALA A 345 -6.45 -24.77 -5.79
CA ALA A 345 -7.85 -25.15 -5.96
C ALA A 345 -8.29 -26.41 -5.17
N LYS A 346 -7.38 -27.38 -5.01
CA LYS A 346 -7.63 -28.65 -4.29
C LYS A 346 -7.19 -28.62 -2.82
N ASN A 347 -6.59 -27.52 -2.36
CA ASN A 347 -6.18 -27.41 -0.97
C ASN A 347 -7.41 -27.03 -0.11
N PRO A 348 -7.74 -27.79 0.94
CA PRO A 348 -8.92 -27.54 1.75
C PRO A 348 -8.84 -26.21 2.54
N SER A 349 -7.66 -25.65 2.70
CA SER A 349 -7.47 -24.36 3.36
C SER A 349 -7.76 -23.16 2.45
N LEU A 350 -7.76 -23.29 1.12
CA LEU A 350 -8.12 -22.18 0.23
C LEU A 350 -9.59 -21.79 0.45
N TYR A 351 -9.80 -20.67 1.10
CA TYR A 351 -11.14 -20.20 1.45
C TYR A 351 -11.59 -19.03 0.58
N ALA A 352 -10.68 -18.10 0.32
CA ALA A 352 -10.94 -16.92 -0.52
C ALA A 352 -9.72 -16.52 -1.34
N VAL A 353 -9.98 -15.85 -2.46
CA VAL A 353 -8.97 -15.20 -3.30
C VAL A 353 -9.33 -13.72 -3.40
N GLU A 354 -8.46 -12.87 -2.89
CA GLU A 354 -8.56 -11.43 -3.05
C GLU A 354 -7.83 -11.01 -4.30
N LEU A 355 -8.57 -10.36 -5.20
CA LEU A 355 -8.12 -10.17 -6.57
C LEU A 355 -7.03 -9.11 -6.70
N ILE A 356 -7.04 -8.08 -5.86
CA ILE A 356 -6.00 -7.04 -5.77
C ILE A 356 -6.22 -6.23 -4.50
N ASN A 357 -5.16 -5.94 -3.76
CA ASN A 357 -5.20 -5.11 -2.55
C ASN A 357 -5.16 -3.62 -2.89
N GLU A 358 -6.06 -2.82 -2.29
CA GLU A 358 -6.00 -1.36 -2.24
C GLU A 358 -5.67 -0.63 -3.56
N PRO A 359 -6.39 -0.85 -4.66
CA PRO A 359 -6.21 -0.01 -5.84
C PRO A 359 -6.54 1.45 -5.50
N ARG A 360 -5.74 2.42 -5.98
CA ARG A 360 -5.85 3.82 -5.55
C ARG A 360 -6.67 4.67 -6.51
N ALA A 361 -7.75 5.30 -6.01
CA ALA A 361 -8.46 6.35 -6.74
C ALA A 361 -7.72 7.71 -6.62
N PRO A 362 -7.72 8.56 -7.67
CA PRO A 362 -8.25 8.34 -9.01
C PRO A 362 -7.27 7.62 -9.95
N GLY A 363 -6.05 7.28 -9.50
CA GLY A 363 -4.97 6.70 -10.31
C GLY A 363 -5.39 5.40 -11.03
N VAL A 364 -6.23 4.58 -10.39
CA VAL A 364 -6.90 3.44 -11.00
C VAL A 364 -8.37 3.80 -11.27
N PRO A 365 -8.79 4.02 -12.52
CA PRO A 365 -10.19 4.28 -12.86
C PRO A 365 -11.10 3.10 -12.50
N LEU A 366 -12.33 3.38 -12.03
CA LEU A 366 -13.28 2.33 -11.66
C LEU A 366 -13.62 1.41 -12.85
N SER A 367 -13.70 1.95 -14.08
CA SER A 367 -13.95 1.15 -15.29
C SER A 367 -12.85 0.13 -15.57
N VAL A 368 -11.60 0.49 -15.33
CA VAL A 368 -10.44 -0.42 -15.47
C VAL A 368 -10.51 -1.51 -14.40
N LEU A 369 -10.77 -1.13 -13.15
CA LEU A 369 -10.89 -2.06 -12.05
C LEU A 369 -12.05 -3.04 -12.25
N THR A 370 -13.21 -2.55 -12.71
CA THR A 370 -14.39 -3.38 -13.04
C THR A 370 -14.06 -4.44 -14.07
N LYS A 371 -13.42 -4.04 -15.16
CA LYS A 371 -12.99 -4.97 -16.23
C LYS A 371 -12.08 -6.07 -15.68
N TYR A 372 -11.12 -5.70 -14.87
CA TYR A 372 -10.22 -6.64 -14.20
C TYR A 372 -10.99 -7.59 -13.27
N TYR A 373 -11.84 -7.06 -12.38
CA TYR A 373 -12.60 -7.87 -11.43
C TYR A 373 -13.50 -8.89 -12.11
N GLU A 374 -14.17 -8.51 -13.20
CA GLU A 374 -15.01 -9.44 -13.99
C GLU A 374 -14.19 -10.57 -14.63
N ALA A 375 -13.01 -10.25 -15.18
CA ALA A 375 -12.12 -11.23 -15.79
C ALA A 375 -11.55 -12.20 -14.75
N ALA A 376 -10.98 -11.67 -13.66
CA ALA A 376 -10.37 -12.46 -12.59
C ALA A 376 -11.41 -13.29 -11.83
N TYR A 377 -12.64 -12.78 -11.61
CA TYR A 377 -13.75 -13.56 -11.06
C TYR A 377 -14.03 -14.83 -11.87
N LYS A 378 -14.10 -14.72 -13.20
CA LYS A 378 -14.33 -15.88 -14.08
C LYS A 378 -13.25 -16.93 -13.94
N VAL A 379 -12.01 -16.49 -13.80
CA VAL A 379 -10.85 -17.37 -13.59
C VAL A 379 -10.94 -18.10 -12.26
N VAL A 380 -11.25 -17.40 -11.18
CA VAL A 380 -11.44 -18.06 -9.87
C VAL A 380 -12.57 -19.08 -9.94
N ARG A 381 -13.70 -18.77 -10.57
CA ARG A 381 -14.83 -19.69 -10.73
C ARG A 381 -14.48 -20.93 -11.56
N LYS A 382 -13.59 -20.81 -12.53
CA LYS A 382 -13.11 -21.91 -13.37
C LYS A 382 -12.34 -22.95 -12.56
N HIS A 383 -11.48 -22.53 -11.63
CA HIS A 383 -10.55 -23.42 -10.90
C HIS A 383 -11.02 -23.77 -9.49
N ALA A 384 -11.60 -22.79 -8.77
CA ALA A 384 -12.05 -22.91 -7.39
C ALA A 384 -13.51 -22.39 -7.24
N PRO A 385 -14.51 -23.11 -7.74
CA PRO A 385 -15.89 -22.64 -7.81
C PRO A 385 -16.52 -22.33 -6.45
N ASN A 386 -16.00 -22.90 -5.37
CA ASN A 386 -16.52 -22.76 -4.02
C ASN A 386 -15.76 -21.69 -3.19
N ALA A 387 -14.59 -21.22 -3.65
CA ALA A 387 -13.84 -20.18 -2.95
C ALA A 387 -14.61 -18.84 -2.99
N PHE A 388 -14.51 -18.05 -1.94
CA PHE A 388 -14.96 -16.67 -2.00
C PHE A 388 -14.03 -15.85 -2.89
N VAL A 389 -14.59 -14.82 -3.55
CA VAL A 389 -13.83 -13.83 -4.30
C VAL A 389 -13.93 -12.51 -3.58
N VAL A 390 -12.79 -11.95 -3.21
CA VAL A 390 -12.71 -10.70 -2.45
C VAL A 390 -12.33 -9.57 -3.40
N LEU A 391 -13.12 -8.50 -3.39
CA LEU A 391 -12.95 -7.27 -4.14
C LEU A 391 -12.56 -6.17 -3.15
N SER A 392 -11.32 -5.72 -3.16
CA SER A 392 -10.88 -4.61 -2.34
C SER A 392 -11.45 -3.30 -2.87
N ASN A 393 -11.99 -2.44 -1.99
CA ASN A 393 -12.39 -1.11 -2.40
C ASN A 393 -11.17 -0.25 -2.73
N ARG A 394 -11.36 0.76 -3.58
CA ARG A 394 -10.27 1.68 -3.89
C ARG A 394 -9.96 2.57 -2.69
N LEU A 395 -8.68 2.78 -2.41
CA LEU A 395 -8.25 3.85 -1.50
C LEU A 395 -8.82 5.19 -1.97
N SER A 396 -9.41 5.95 -1.06
CA SER A 396 -10.16 7.19 -1.32
C SER A 396 -11.44 7.02 -2.15
N GLY A 397 -11.91 5.77 -2.37
CA GLY A 397 -13.18 5.46 -3.03
C GLY A 397 -14.29 5.12 -2.03
N ASP A 398 -15.56 5.21 -2.46
CA ASP A 398 -16.70 4.71 -1.69
C ASP A 398 -16.85 3.20 -1.95
N PRO A 399 -16.83 2.33 -0.92
CA PRO A 399 -17.04 0.88 -1.11
C PRO A 399 -18.32 0.52 -1.87
N LYS A 400 -19.35 1.37 -1.83
CA LYS A 400 -20.62 1.19 -2.55
C LYS A 400 -20.47 1.21 -4.07
N GLU A 401 -19.39 1.79 -4.60
CA GLU A 401 -19.09 1.75 -6.04
C GLU A 401 -18.89 0.32 -6.56
N LEU A 402 -18.58 -0.64 -5.67
CA LEU A 402 -18.42 -2.06 -6.02
C LEU A 402 -19.74 -2.85 -6.00
N PHE A 403 -20.85 -2.30 -5.52
CA PHE A 403 -22.13 -3.00 -5.51
C PHE A 403 -22.63 -3.34 -6.94
N PRO A 404 -22.61 -2.40 -7.90
CA PRO A 404 -22.92 -2.75 -9.29
C PRO A 404 -21.96 -3.79 -9.87
N VAL A 405 -20.67 -3.71 -9.56
CA VAL A 405 -19.63 -4.64 -10.04
C VAL A 405 -19.90 -6.07 -9.53
N SER A 406 -20.28 -6.20 -8.26
CA SER A 406 -20.56 -7.49 -7.62
C SER A 406 -21.94 -8.08 -8.01
N SER A 407 -22.77 -7.31 -8.72
CA SER A 407 -24.12 -7.74 -9.08
C SER A 407 -24.10 -8.97 -9.99
N GLY A 408 -24.84 -10.01 -9.62
CA GLY A 408 -24.86 -11.28 -10.34
C GLY A 408 -23.68 -12.22 -10.06
N MET A 409 -22.64 -11.77 -9.35
CA MET A 409 -21.55 -12.62 -8.90
C MET A 409 -21.96 -13.42 -7.65
N LYS A 410 -21.48 -14.66 -7.54
CA LYS A 410 -21.75 -15.55 -6.38
C LYS A 410 -20.53 -15.61 -5.46
N ALA A 411 -20.77 -15.74 -4.16
CA ALA A 411 -19.72 -15.84 -3.14
C ALA A 411 -18.68 -14.73 -3.26
N VAL A 412 -19.18 -13.47 -3.32
CA VAL A 412 -18.36 -12.26 -3.41
C VAL A 412 -18.35 -11.53 -2.09
N VAL A 413 -17.20 -11.00 -1.76
CA VAL A 413 -16.90 -10.23 -0.56
C VAL A 413 -16.34 -8.89 -1.00
N ILE A 414 -16.76 -7.79 -0.37
CA ILE A 414 -16.09 -6.50 -0.49
C ILE A 414 -15.19 -6.34 0.73
N ASP A 415 -13.93 -6.04 0.48
CA ASP A 415 -12.96 -5.73 1.51
C ASP A 415 -12.84 -4.23 1.73
N VAL A 416 -12.81 -3.83 3.00
CA VAL A 416 -12.60 -2.45 3.46
C VAL A 416 -11.55 -2.42 4.56
N HIS A 417 -10.72 -1.38 4.55
CA HIS A 417 -9.66 -1.18 5.53
C HIS A 417 -9.98 0.00 6.45
N TYR A 418 -9.90 -0.22 7.75
CA TYR A 418 -10.26 0.79 8.75
C TYR A 418 -9.11 1.06 9.72
N TYR A 419 -8.55 2.25 9.59
CA TYR A 419 -7.49 2.75 10.45
C TYR A 419 -7.87 4.09 11.06
N ASN A 420 -7.52 4.32 12.33
CA ASN A 420 -7.69 5.61 13.00
C ASN A 420 -6.34 6.35 13.09
N ILE A 421 -5.57 6.38 11.96
CA ILE A 421 -4.20 6.89 11.96
C ILE A 421 -3.93 7.78 10.74
N PHE A 422 -4.33 7.37 9.54
CA PHE A 422 -3.91 7.97 8.26
C PHE A 422 -4.77 9.17 7.81
N SER A 423 -5.37 9.90 8.76
CA SER A 423 -6.13 11.11 8.48
C SER A 423 -5.92 12.12 9.59
N ASP A 424 -5.83 13.40 9.23
CA ASP A 424 -5.61 14.50 10.17
C ASP A 424 -6.68 14.58 11.27
N ILE A 425 -7.88 14.08 11.03
CA ILE A 425 -8.94 14.05 12.04
C ILE A 425 -8.56 13.26 13.29
N PHE A 426 -7.62 12.30 13.19
CA PHE A 426 -7.19 11.47 14.32
C PHE A 426 -6.02 12.06 15.10
N ASN A 427 -5.33 13.08 14.56
CA ASN A 427 -4.09 13.61 15.15
C ASN A 427 -4.28 14.18 16.57
N GLU A 428 -5.46 14.77 16.84
CA GLU A 428 -5.78 15.43 18.11
C GLU A 428 -6.91 14.71 18.89
N MET A 429 -7.38 13.56 18.43
CA MET A 429 -8.42 12.80 19.14
C MET A 429 -7.88 12.21 20.44
N THR A 430 -8.68 12.35 21.50
CA THR A 430 -8.45 11.68 22.78
C THR A 430 -8.78 10.18 22.70
N VAL A 431 -8.46 9.43 23.74
CA VAL A 431 -8.85 8.01 23.91
C VAL A 431 -10.35 7.83 23.70
N GLU A 432 -11.16 8.62 24.41
CA GLU A 432 -12.62 8.53 24.36
C GLU A 432 -13.17 8.87 22.98
N GLN A 433 -12.63 9.90 22.33
CA GLN A 433 -13.06 10.30 20.99
C GLN A 433 -12.74 9.22 19.95
N ASN A 434 -11.58 8.54 20.04
CA ASN A 434 -11.26 7.42 19.16
C ASN A 434 -12.21 6.24 19.36
N ILE A 435 -12.52 5.89 20.63
CA ILE A 435 -13.46 4.81 20.95
C ILE A 435 -14.86 5.16 20.44
N ASP A 436 -15.34 6.37 20.71
CA ASP A 436 -16.64 6.85 20.23
C ASP A 436 -16.71 6.86 18.71
N PHE A 437 -15.63 7.23 18.01
CA PHE A 437 -15.55 7.20 16.56
C PHE A 437 -15.74 5.78 16.00
N ILE A 438 -15.12 4.77 16.63
CA ILE A 438 -15.34 3.37 16.25
C ILE A 438 -16.81 2.97 16.46
N GLN A 439 -17.36 3.27 17.63
CA GLN A 439 -18.70 2.83 18.00
C GLN A 439 -19.83 3.55 17.25
N THR A 440 -19.57 4.76 16.75
CA THR A 440 -20.54 5.58 16.01
C THR A 440 -20.23 5.61 14.51
N ASN A 441 -19.15 6.31 14.08
CA ASN A 441 -18.85 6.55 12.68
C ASN A 441 -18.51 5.25 11.93
N ARG A 442 -17.53 4.48 12.41
CA ARG A 442 -17.13 3.22 11.76
C ARG A 442 -18.24 2.18 11.80
N SER A 443 -18.99 2.12 12.91
CA SER A 443 -20.18 1.27 13.03
C SER A 443 -21.25 1.64 12.01
N ALA A 444 -21.52 2.94 11.78
CA ALA A 444 -22.48 3.40 10.80
C ALA A 444 -21.99 3.14 9.36
N GLU A 445 -20.71 3.37 9.07
CA GLU A 445 -20.08 3.05 7.77
C GLU A 445 -20.23 1.56 7.45
N LEU A 446 -19.88 0.69 8.38
CA LEU A 446 -20.00 -0.77 8.20
C LEU A 446 -21.46 -1.18 7.99
N GLN A 447 -22.40 -0.62 8.75
CA GLN A 447 -23.82 -0.87 8.59
C GLN A 447 -24.34 -0.42 7.22
N ALA A 448 -23.88 0.74 6.73
CA ALA A 448 -24.31 1.32 5.46
C ALA A 448 -23.89 0.50 4.23
N ILE A 449 -22.86 -0.33 4.35
CA ILE A 449 -22.37 -1.23 3.29
C ILE A 449 -22.81 -2.68 3.49
N THR A 450 -23.32 -3.06 4.67
CA THR A 450 -23.82 -4.41 4.96
C THR A 450 -25.30 -4.48 4.56
N ILE A 451 -25.57 -4.93 3.34
CA ILE A 451 -26.93 -4.96 2.78
C ILE A 451 -27.46 -6.38 2.65
N THR A 452 -28.76 -6.55 2.84
CA THR A 452 -29.42 -7.85 2.65
C THR A 452 -29.34 -8.29 1.20
N ASN A 453 -28.90 -9.53 0.97
CA ASN A 453 -28.67 -10.12 -0.37
C ASN A 453 -27.59 -9.41 -1.21
N GLY A 454 -26.76 -8.58 -0.62
CA GLY A 454 -25.56 -8.00 -1.24
C GLY A 454 -24.32 -8.89 -1.09
N PRO A 455 -23.15 -8.36 -1.51
CA PRO A 455 -21.88 -8.99 -1.21
C PRO A 455 -21.64 -9.05 0.31
N LEU A 456 -20.87 -10.04 0.75
CA LEU A 456 -20.40 -10.07 2.13
C LEU A 456 -19.37 -8.95 2.36
N ILE A 457 -19.22 -8.51 3.59
CA ILE A 457 -18.27 -7.46 3.96
C ILE A 457 -17.17 -8.04 4.85
N PHE A 458 -15.95 -7.73 4.49
CA PHE A 458 -14.74 -8.07 5.20
C PHE A 458 -14.05 -6.79 5.66
N VAL A 459 -13.63 -6.72 6.91
CA VAL A 459 -12.69 -5.69 7.38
C VAL A 459 -11.31 -6.32 7.31
N GLY A 460 -10.71 -6.30 6.10
CA GLY A 460 -9.49 -7.05 5.77
C GLY A 460 -8.25 -6.50 6.43
N GLU A 461 -8.28 -5.21 6.80
CA GLU A 461 -7.22 -4.63 7.59
C GLU A 461 -7.77 -3.69 8.66
N TRP A 462 -7.28 -3.87 9.87
CA TRP A 462 -7.46 -2.97 11.00
C TRP A 462 -6.32 -3.16 12.01
N VAL A 463 -6.10 -2.17 12.86
CA VAL A 463 -5.07 -2.21 13.91
C VAL A 463 -5.56 -1.54 15.19
N ALA A 464 -5.05 -1.99 16.33
CA ALA A 464 -5.29 -1.34 17.60
C ALA A 464 -4.20 -0.31 17.94
N GLU A 465 -3.75 0.45 16.95
CA GLU A 465 -2.82 1.58 17.09
C GLU A 465 -3.56 2.90 16.79
N TRP A 466 -3.13 3.98 17.39
CA TRP A 466 -3.68 5.32 17.28
C TRP A 466 -2.63 6.41 17.49
N GLN A 467 -3.01 7.69 17.28
CA GLN A 467 -2.13 8.84 17.48
C GLN A 467 -2.13 9.39 18.93
N VAL A 468 -2.82 8.73 19.86
CA VAL A 468 -2.98 9.21 21.24
C VAL A 468 -1.65 9.07 22.00
N ARG A 469 -1.13 10.18 22.51
CA ARG A 469 0.10 10.19 23.31
C ARG A 469 -0.21 9.82 24.77
N GLY A 470 0.65 8.98 25.35
CA GLY A 470 0.57 8.62 26.76
C GLY A 470 -0.62 7.71 27.13
N ALA A 471 -1.25 7.07 26.14
CA ALA A 471 -2.30 6.08 26.38
C ALA A 471 -1.76 4.90 27.19
N THR A 472 -2.59 4.43 28.13
CA THR A 472 -2.26 3.30 29.01
C THR A 472 -2.59 1.96 28.32
N LYS A 473 -2.10 0.86 28.86
CA LYS A 473 -2.49 -0.48 28.43
C LYS A 473 -4.01 -0.67 28.47
N GLN A 474 -4.67 -0.17 29.50
CA GLN A 474 -6.13 -0.27 29.63
C GLN A 474 -6.85 0.49 28.52
N ASP A 475 -6.33 1.63 28.08
CA ASP A 475 -6.90 2.41 26.98
C ASP A 475 -6.81 1.63 25.67
N TYR A 476 -5.66 0.99 25.40
CA TYR A 476 -5.51 0.09 24.24
C TYR A 476 -6.43 -1.13 24.29
N GLN A 477 -6.65 -1.72 25.47
CA GLN A 477 -7.60 -2.81 25.66
C GLN A 477 -9.01 -2.36 25.30
N ARG A 478 -9.47 -1.21 25.81
CA ARG A 478 -10.79 -0.63 25.52
C ARG A 478 -10.96 -0.32 24.03
N PHE A 479 -9.94 0.22 23.39
CA PHE A 479 -9.96 0.53 21.96
C PHE A 479 -9.99 -0.74 21.10
N SER A 480 -9.20 -1.75 21.46
CA SER A 480 -9.22 -3.07 20.79
C SER A 480 -10.59 -3.73 20.93
N GLU A 481 -11.18 -3.70 22.13
CA GLU A 481 -12.51 -4.28 22.39
C GLU A 481 -13.61 -3.57 21.60
N ALA A 482 -13.60 -2.25 21.54
CA ALA A 482 -14.55 -1.46 20.75
C ALA A 482 -14.46 -1.83 19.27
N GLN A 483 -13.26 -1.96 18.72
CA GLN A 483 -13.04 -2.39 17.35
C GLN A 483 -13.55 -3.83 17.11
N LEU A 484 -13.19 -4.79 17.97
CA LEU A 484 -13.66 -6.17 17.86
C LEU A 484 -15.17 -6.31 17.93
N GLN A 485 -15.86 -5.49 18.76
CA GLN A 485 -17.31 -5.44 18.83
C GLN A 485 -17.94 -4.92 17.53
N VAL A 486 -17.33 -3.93 16.89
CA VAL A 486 -17.83 -3.37 15.63
C VAL A 486 -17.51 -4.29 14.45
N TRP A 487 -16.24 -4.69 14.31
CA TRP A 487 -15.81 -5.58 13.20
C TRP A 487 -16.43 -6.99 13.30
N GLY A 488 -16.80 -7.43 14.50
CA GLY A 488 -17.57 -8.66 14.71
C GLY A 488 -18.96 -8.65 14.06
N ARG A 489 -19.43 -7.52 13.50
CA ARG A 489 -20.68 -7.40 12.72
C ARG A 489 -20.44 -7.48 11.20
N ALA A 490 -19.20 -7.46 10.74
CA ALA A 490 -18.88 -7.64 9.34
C ALA A 490 -19.31 -9.04 8.89
N SER A 491 -20.09 -9.13 7.81
CA SER A 491 -20.78 -10.37 7.43
C SER A 491 -19.85 -11.50 6.95
N PHE A 492 -18.61 -11.18 6.56
CA PHE A 492 -17.57 -12.17 6.27
C PHE A 492 -16.58 -12.33 7.43
N GLY A 493 -16.21 -11.24 8.08
CA GLY A 493 -15.30 -11.21 9.22
C GLY A 493 -14.28 -10.10 9.15
N TRP A 494 -13.14 -10.31 9.80
CA TRP A 494 -12.08 -9.30 9.91
C TRP A 494 -10.68 -9.95 9.94
N ALA A 495 -9.64 -9.14 9.61
CA ALA A 495 -8.23 -9.50 9.76
C ALA A 495 -7.41 -8.34 10.34
N TYR A 496 -6.61 -8.64 11.36
CA TYR A 496 -5.71 -7.66 12.01
C TYR A 496 -4.45 -7.45 11.17
N TRP A 497 -4.00 -6.21 11.03
CA TRP A 497 -2.72 -5.88 10.39
C TRP A 497 -1.66 -5.62 11.44
N SER A 498 -0.71 -6.52 11.70
CA SER A 498 -0.47 -7.82 11.13
C SER A 498 0.01 -8.80 12.22
N LEU A 499 0.44 -10.03 11.89
CA LEU A 499 0.90 -10.99 12.89
C LEU A 499 2.18 -10.53 13.60
N LYS A 500 3.20 -10.12 12.83
CA LYS A 500 4.51 -9.67 13.34
C LYS A 500 4.89 -8.31 12.80
N ASN A 501 5.41 -7.46 13.67
CA ASN A 501 5.93 -6.13 13.35
C ASN A 501 6.93 -5.72 14.41
N VAL A 502 7.93 -4.89 14.07
CA VAL A 502 8.84 -4.30 15.06
C VAL A 502 8.13 -3.31 15.99
N ASN A 503 7.00 -2.75 15.55
CA ASN A 503 6.16 -1.88 16.35
C ASN A 503 5.11 -2.72 17.08
N ASN A 504 5.16 -2.75 18.38
CA ASN A 504 4.40 -3.67 19.24
C ASN A 504 2.90 -3.70 18.97
N HIS A 505 2.24 -2.55 18.87
CA HIS A 505 0.78 -2.50 18.69
C HIS A 505 0.35 -2.88 17.28
N TRP A 506 1.26 -2.92 16.31
CA TRP A 506 1.03 -3.47 15.00
C TRP A 506 1.25 -4.99 14.92
N SER A 507 1.82 -5.60 15.98
CA SER A 507 2.06 -7.04 16.08
C SER A 507 0.96 -7.71 16.90
N MET A 508 0.07 -8.46 16.24
CA MET A 508 -1.00 -9.18 16.93
C MET A 508 -0.46 -10.28 17.87
N ASP A 509 0.64 -10.94 17.50
CA ASP A 509 1.34 -11.88 18.38
C ASP A 509 1.74 -11.20 19.70
N TRP A 510 2.36 -10.02 19.61
CA TRP A 510 2.74 -9.25 20.79
C TRP A 510 1.53 -8.77 21.59
N MET A 511 0.49 -8.25 20.91
CA MET A 511 -0.73 -7.72 21.54
C MET A 511 -1.48 -8.79 22.34
N ILE A 512 -1.59 -10.01 21.81
CA ILE A 512 -2.23 -11.14 22.50
C ILE A 512 -1.35 -11.61 23.68
N ARG A 513 -0.06 -11.86 23.44
CA ARG A 513 0.85 -12.37 24.50
C ARG A 513 0.99 -11.41 25.68
N ASN A 514 0.86 -10.12 25.43
CA ASN A 514 0.94 -9.09 26.47
C ASN A 514 -0.43 -8.66 26.99
N GLY A 515 -1.53 -9.32 26.57
CA GLY A 515 -2.88 -9.08 27.08
C GLY A 515 -3.44 -7.70 26.73
N TYR A 516 -3.12 -7.17 25.54
CA TYR A 516 -3.74 -5.98 24.97
C TYR A 516 -4.99 -6.34 24.16
N ILE A 517 -5.01 -7.53 23.55
CA ILE A 517 -6.16 -8.10 22.84
C ILE A 517 -6.51 -9.43 23.46
N ASN A 518 -7.82 -9.66 23.73
CA ASN A 518 -8.42 -10.92 24.12
C ASN A 518 -9.45 -11.32 23.07
N LEU A 519 -9.34 -12.52 22.47
CA LEU A 519 -10.20 -13.03 21.39
C LEU A 519 -11.25 -14.02 21.92
#